data_bcc1c2f6e1b2c9514429efa3a6334f44
#
_entry.id   bcc1c2f6e1b2c9514429efa3a6334f44
#
_cell.length_a   1.000
_cell.length_b   1.000
_cell.length_c   1.000
_cell.angle_alpha   90.00
_cell.angle_beta   90.00
_cell.angle_gamma   90.00
#
_symmetry.space_group_name_H-M   'P 1'
#
loop_
_entity.id
_entity.type
_entity.pdbx_description
1 polymer ?
#
loop_
_entity_poly.entity_id
_entity_poly.type
_entity_poly.pdbx_seq_one_letter_code
_entity_poly.pdbx_strand_id
1 'polypeptide(L)'
;MKPMSFLLCLLSIAAGRVVAPAQVSTAEPDAFARSTQMIVVTTSDWNAVEGRLQRYERTTPHETWRPISGPISIVVGKNGLGWGNGIIATDDPNVRVASDPVKKEGDGRAPAGVFALGTAFGYAIQPLRGSKMPYLNLTPSIECVDDIGSKYYNRVVDRSAVVPDWNSSEQMRSAGEAYRWGVVVDHNGIVTEGNPNPPAPGGGSCIFLHIWRDSGHGTAGCTAMPQIELETLLTWLDPTRKPLLVQLPAPEYGRLINRWKLPALGKL
;
A
#
# COMPACT_ATOMS: atom_id res chain seq x y z
N MET A 1 83.78 30.48 16.02
CA MET A 1 82.52 30.14 16.74
C MET A 1 81.43 30.00 15.72
N LYS A 2 80.97 28.80 15.52
CA LYS A 2 79.82 28.44 14.55
C LYS A 2 78.56 28.28 15.38
N PRO A 3 77.42 28.81 14.96
CA PRO A 3 76.15 28.57 15.65
C PRO A 3 75.54 27.21 15.23
N MET A 4 75.10 26.49 16.22
CA MET A 4 74.48 25.17 16.11
C MET A 4 72.95 25.39 15.92
N SER A 5 72.44 25.05 14.73
CA SER A 5 71.00 25.11 14.42
C SER A 5 70.28 23.88 15.00
N PHE A 6 69.32 24.14 15.89
CA PHE A 6 68.39 23.12 16.37
C PHE A 6 67.23 22.97 15.38
N LEU A 7 67.09 21.77 14.86
CA LEU A 7 65.96 21.39 14.00
C LEU A 7 64.82 20.88 14.87
N LEU A 8 63.71 21.63 14.92
CA LEU A 8 62.52 21.27 15.69
C LEU A 8 61.63 20.38 14.79
N CYS A 9 61.56 19.10 15.11
CA CYS A 9 60.66 18.15 14.42
C CYS A 9 59.23 18.30 14.99
N LEU A 10 58.32 18.88 14.21
CA LEU A 10 56.86 18.93 14.52
C LEU A 10 56.24 17.58 14.16
N LEU A 11 55.85 16.80 15.17
CA LEU A 11 54.99 15.63 15.00
C LEU A 11 53.54 16.08 14.78
N SER A 12 53.02 15.91 13.58
CA SER A 12 51.61 16.11 13.27
C SER A 12 50.82 14.88 13.70
N ILE A 13 50.04 14.99 14.77
CA ILE A 13 49.08 13.94 15.18
C ILE A 13 47.86 14.05 14.27
N ALA A 14 47.69 13.12 13.34
CA ALA A 14 46.45 13.00 12.54
C ALA A 14 45.36 12.44 13.43
N ALA A 15 44.42 13.31 13.86
CA ALA A 15 43.21 12.88 14.56
C ALA A 15 42.28 12.13 13.56
N GLY A 16 42.28 10.82 13.62
CA GLY A 16 41.32 9.99 12.90
C GLY A 16 39.90 10.29 13.37
N ARG A 17 39.05 10.81 12.48
CA ARG A 17 37.62 10.92 12.74
C ARG A 17 37.03 9.50 12.82
N VAL A 18 36.63 9.07 14.02
CA VAL A 18 35.79 7.91 14.21
C VAL A 18 34.40 8.29 13.70
N VAL A 19 34.00 7.76 12.54
CA VAL A 19 32.63 7.87 12.04
C VAL A 19 31.79 6.93 12.90
N ALA A 20 30.96 7.50 13.78
CA ALA A 20 29.99 6.74 14.53
C ALA A 20 29.02 6.04 13.55
N PRO A 21 28.66 4.76 13.76
CA PRO A 21 27.66 4.12 12.93
C PRO A 21 26.35 4.89 13.01
N ALA A 22 25.73 5.15 11.87
CA ALA A 22 24.44 5.79 11.79
C ALA A 22 23.43 4.97 12.62
N GLN A 23 22.84 5.58 13.64
CA GLN A 23 21.78 4.94 14.40
C GLN A 23 20.58 4.76 13.46
N VAL A 24 20.25 3.50 13.16
CA VAL A 24 19.02 3.16 12.44
C VAL A 24 17.85 3.60 13.33
N SER A 25 17.14 4.64 12.91
CA SER A 25 15.94 5.10 13.61
C SER A 25 14.94 3.94 13.68
N THR A 26 14.60 3.51 14.88
CA THR A 26 13.54 2.53 15.15
C THR A 26 12.18 3.22 15.34
N ALA A 27 12.08 4.49 14.96
CA ALA A 27 10.84 5.24 15.06
C ALA A 27 9.78 4.62 14.14
N GLU A 28 8.61 4.40 14.70
CA GLU A 28 7.42 4.00 13.95
C GLU A 28 7.14 5.06 12.87
N PRO A 29 6.91 4.67 11.60
CA PRO A 29 6.53 5.63 10.59
C PRO A 29 5.32 6.44 11.01
N ASP A 30 5.32 7.74 10.73
CA ASP A 30 4.31 8.71 11.20
C ASP A 30 2.87 8.32 10.81
N ALA A 31 2.70 7.60 9.70
CA ALA A 31 1.42 7.07 9.26
C ALA A 31 0.81 6.08 10.27
N PHE A 32 1.61 5.20 10.86
CA PHE A 32 1.14 4.27 11.89
C PHE A 32 0.77 5.00 13.18
N ALA A 33 1.52 6.06 13.52
CA ALA A 33 1.27 6.85 14.73
C ALA A 33 -0.10 7.55 14.75
N ARG A 34 -0.81 7.59 13.62
CA ARG A 34 -2.14 8.21 13.51
C ARG A 34 -3.27 7.23 13.25
N SER A 35 -2.94 5.97 12.96
CA SER A 35 -3.92 4.94 12.60
C SER A 35 -4.35 4.13 13.83
N THR A 36 -5.64 3.77 13.87
CA THR A 36 -6.20 2.83 14.86
C THR A 36 -6.98 1.68 14.21
N GLN A 37 -6.94 1.58 12.87
CA GLN A 37 -7.43 0.42 12.11
C GLN A 37 -6.36 -0.05 11.13
N MET A 38 -6.12 -1.35 11.07
CA MET A 38 -5.14 -1.95 10.15
C MET A 38 -5.69 -3.23 9.54
N ILE A 39 -5.54 -3.34 8.23
CA ILE A 39 -5.67 -4.58 7.48
C ILE A 39 -4.27 -5.09 7.21
N VAL A 40 -4.00 -6.33 7.56
CA VAL A 40 -2.75 -7.02 7.20
C VAL A 40 -3.07 -8.08 6.17
N VAL A 41 -2.42 -8.00 5.01
CA VAL A 41 -2.43 -9.02 3.97
C VAL A 41 -1.05 -9.64 3.87
N THR A 42 -1.00 -10.97 3.91
CA THR A 42 0.25 -11.72 3.71
C THR A 42 0.09 -12.81 2.67
N THR A 43 1.11 -13.01 1.84
CA THR A 43 1.28 -14.14 0.93
C THR A 43 2.47 -14.98 1.40
N SER A 44 2.62 -16.23 0.96
CA SER A 44 3.79 -17.06 1.34
C SER A 44 5.11 -16.49 0.82
N ASP A 45 5.10 -15.92 -0.36
CA ASP A 45 6.24 -15.33 -1.04
C ASP A 45 5.80 -14.27 -2.07
N TRP A 46 6.76 -13.73 -2.83
CA TRP A 46 6.52 -12.67 -3.84
C TRP A 46 5.65 -13.10 -5.02
N ASN A 47 5.58 -14.40 -5.35
CA ASN A 47 4.89 -14.91 -6.53
C ASN A 47 3.58 -15.63 -6.18
N ALA A 48 3.31 -15.84 -4.90
CA ALA A 48 2.09 -16.48 -4.45
C ALA A 48 0.87 -15.61 -4.78
N VAL A 49 -0.16 -16.24 -5.34
CA VAL A 49 -1.45 -15.62 -5.68
C VAL A 49 -2.39 -15.67 -4.49
N GLU A 50 -2.39 -16.76 -3.74
CA GLU A 50 -3.20 -16.93 -2.55
C GLU A 50 -2.54 -16.22 -1.36
N GLY A 51 -3.37 -15.68 -0.49
CA GLY A 51 -2.92 -15.01 0.72
C GLY A 51 -3.94 -15.04 1.84
N ARG A 52 -3.60 -14.37 2.92
CA ARG A 52 -4.46 -14.22 4.10
C ARG A 52 -4.61 -12.74 4.41
N LEU A 53 -5.81 -12.36 4.82
CA LEU A 53 -6.14 -11.03 5.32
C LEU A 53 -6.64 -11.14 6.75
N GLN A 54 -6.13 -10.28 7.63
CA GLN A 54 -6.61 -10.17 9.01
C GLN A 54 -6.79 -8.70 9.40
N ARG A 55 -7.82 -8.42 10.19
CA ARG A 55 -8.15 -7.07 10.69
C ARG A 55 -7.63 -6.87 12.10
N TYR A 56 -7.10 -5.68 12.36
CA TYR A 56 -6.55 -5.29 13.66
C TYR A 56 -7.04 -3.91 14.07
N GLU A 57 -7.18 -3.72 15.36
CA GLU A 57 -7.52 -2.44 15.97
C GLU A 57 -6.62 -2.13 17.16
N ARG A 58 -6.55 -0.84 17.48
CA ARG A 58 -6.06 -0.33 18.75
C ARG A 58 -6.92 0.86 19.17
N THR A 59 -7.05 1.11 20.47
CA THR A 59 -7.89 2.20 20.98
C THR A 59 -7.20 3.56 20.75
N THR A 60 -5.89 3.59 20.96
CA THR A 60 -5.06 4.77 20.71
C THR A 60 -3.82 4.40 19.87
N PRO A 61 -3.20 5.36 19.18
CA PRO A 61 -2.00 5.13 18.38
C PRO A 61 -0.79 4.57 19.15
N HIS A 62 -0.79 4.65 20.47
CA HIS A 62 0.32 4.19 21.32
C HIS A 62 0.13 2.77 21.85
N GLU A 63 -1.05 2.18 21.68
CA GLU A 63 -1.34 0.82 22.10
C GLU A 63 -0.90 -0.21 21.06
N THR A 64 -0.75 -1.44 21.53
CA THR A 64 -0.47 -2.58 20.66
C THR A 64 -1.70 -2.95 19.83
N TRP A 65 -1.47 -3.36 18.59
CA TRP A 65 -2.51 -3.87 17.72
C TRP A 65 -3.12 -5.16 18.26
N ARG A 66 -4.44 -5.26 18.24
CA ARG A 66 -5.20 -6.45 18.62
C ARG A 66 -5.98 -6.99 17.43
N PRO A 67 -5.91 -8.29 17.15
CA PRO A 67 -6.73 -8.90 16.11
C PRO A 67 -8.20 -8.85 16.52
N ILE A 68 -9.07 -8.49 15.58
CA ILE A 68 -10.53 -8.46 15.76
C ILE A 68 -11.26 -9.49 14.91
N SER A 69 -10.52 -10.23 14.08
CA SER A 69 -11.03 -11.35 13.29
C SER A 69 -9.99 -12.45 13.21
N GLY A 70 -10.42 -13.66 12.87
CA GLY A 70 -9.52 -14.66 12.31
C GLY A 70 -9.01 -14.24 10.94
N PRO A 71 -7.93 -14.87 10.43
CA PRO A 71 -7.48 -14.67 9.06
C PRO A 71 -8.48 -15.25 8.05
N ILE A 72 -8.73 -14.52 6.97
CA ILE A 72 -9.58 -14.96 5.84
C ILE A 72 -8.72 -15.21 4.61
N SER A 73 -9.19 -16.07 3.72
CA SER A 73 -8.51 -16.33 2.43
C SER A 73 -8.79 -15.21 1.46
N ILE A 74 -7.74 -14.77 0.76
CA ILE A 74 -7.78 -13.75 -0.30
C ILE A 74 -6.92 -14.18 -1.49
N VAL A 75 -7.06 -13.48 -2.60
CA VAL A 75 -6.13 -13.55 -3.72
C VAL A 75 -5.57 -12.16 -4.02
N VAL A 76 -4.35 -12.13 -4.52
CA VAL A 76 -3.67 -10.92 -4.99
C VAL A 76 -3.46 -10.97 -6.50
N GLY A 77 -2.58 -10.16 -7.04
CA GLY A 77 -2.26 -10.18 -8.47
C GLY A 77 -1.87 -11.56 -8.98
N LYS A 78 -2.22 -11.90 -10.22
CA LYS A 78 -1.93 -13.20 -10.85
C LYS A 78 -0.43 -13.57 -10.89
N ASN A 79 0.43 -12.58 -10.72
CA ASN A 79 1.89 -12.73 -10.62
C ASN A 79 2.41 -12.41 -9.20
N GLY A 80 1.53 -12.42 -8.18
CA GLY A 80 1.86 -12.18 -6.78
C GLY A 80 1.97 -10.70 -6.42
N LEU A 81 2.99 -10.36 -5.62
CA LEU A 81 3.24 -9.02 -5.09
C LEU A 81 4.47 -8.37 -5.72
N GLY A 82 4.54 -7.04 -5.69
CA GLY A 82 5.72 -6.24 -6.00
C GLY A 82 5.69 -4.93 -5.21
N TRP A 83 6.84 -4.41 -4.77
CA TRP A 83 6.91 -3.17 -4.01
C TRP A 83 6.24 -2.02 -4.75
N GLY A 84 5.26 -1.41 -4.11
CA GLY A 84 4.45 -0.33 -4.67
C GLY A 84 4.76 1.02 -4.02
N ASN A 85 4.29 2.09 -4.64
CA ASN A 85 4.36 3.45 -4.11
C ASN A 85 3.22 3.69 -3.13
N GLY A 86 3.49 3.57 -1.84
CA GLY A 86 2.56 3.80 -0.75
C GLY A 86 3.03 4.91 0.18
N ILE A 87 2.57 4.85 1.43
CA ILE A 87 2.89 5.86 2.46
C ILE A 87 4.36 5.78 2.88
N ILE A 88 4.97 4.60 2.85
CA ILE A 88 6.37 4.38 3.20
C ILE A 88 7.17 4.31 1.91
N ALA A 89 8.23 5.12 1.84
CA ALA A 89 9.16 5.09 0.73
C ALA A 89 9.83 3.72 0.59
N THR A 90 9.80 3.16 -0.61
CA THR A 90 10.34 1.82 -0.91
C THR A 90 11.73 1.86 -1.53
N ASP A 91 12.33 3.04 -1.67
CA ASP A 91 13.72 3.25 -2.08
C ASP A 91 14.71 3.18 -0.91
N ASP A 92 14.24 3.17 0.34
CA ASP A 92 15.06 2.92 1.53
C ASP A 92 15.59 1.46 1.49
N PRO A 93 16.92 1.24 1.45
CA PRO A 93 17.52 -0.08 1.43
C PRO A 93 17.24 -0.92 2.69
N ASN A 94 16.79 -0.28 3.77
CA ASN A 94 16.33 -0.98 4.96
C ASN A 94 14.87 -1.46 4.85
N VAL A 95 14.14 -0.99 3.84
CA VAL A 95 12.76 -1.40 3.53
C VAL A 95 12.74 -2.41 2.41
N ARG A 96 13.41 -2.15 1.31
CA ARG A 96 13.43 -3.01 0.12
C ARG A 96 14.83 -3.55 -0.18
N VAL A 97 14.90 -4.83 -0.45
CA VAL A 97 16.12 -5.44 -1.03
C VAL A 97 16.13 -5.20 -2.54
N ALA A 98 17.30 -4.95 -3.11
CA ALA A 98 17.44 -4.59 -4.53
C ALA A 98 16.90 -5.64 -5.51
N SER A 99 16.90 -6.91 -5.12
CA SER A 99 16.39 -8.04 -5.93
C SER A 99 14.86 -8.22 -5.86
N ASP A 100 14.18 -7.53 -4.93
CA ASP A 100 12.74 -7.68 -4.78
C ASP A 100 11.98 -7.13 -6.00
N PRO A 101 10.86 -7.75 -6.39
CA PRO A 101 10.05 -7.24 -7.47
C PRO A 101 9.46 -5.86 -7.12
N VAL A 102 9.42 -4.97 -8.10
CA VAL A 102 8.80 -3.65 -8.00
C VAL A 102 7.56 -3.64 -8.90
N LYS A 103 6.46 -3.13 -8.35
CA LYS A 103 5.19 -2.96 -9.06
C LYS A 103 5.35 -2.05 -10.27
N LYS A 104 4.80 -2.48 -11.40
CA LYS A 104 4.76 -1.72 -12.66
C LYS A 104 3.36 -1.82 -13.27
N GLU A 105 3.08 -0.88 -14.19
CA GLU A 105 1.85 -0.96 -14.98
C GLU A 105 1.78 -2.25 -15.78
N GLY A 106 0.62 -2.91 -15.76
CA GLY A 106 0.36 -4.13 -16.53
C GLY A 106 1.11 -5.41 -16.10
N ASP A 107 1.88 -5.38 -14.99
CA ASP A 107 2.71 -6.51 -14.55
C ASP A 107 1.93 -7.67 -13.89
N GLY A 108 0.64 -7.48 -13.61
CA GLY A 108 -0.20 -8.47 -12.94
C GLY A 108 0.15 -8.71 -11.47
N ARG A 109 0.93 -7.82 -10.83
CA ARG A 109 1.26 -7.88 -9.40
C ARG A 109 0.41 -6.91 -8.60
N ALA A 110 0.01 -7.31 -7.40
CA ALA A 110 -0.55 -6.37 -6.43
C ALA A 110 0.57 -5.62 -5.69
N PRO A 111 0.36 -4.35 -5.27
CA PRO A 111 1.41 -3.59 -4.62
C PRO A 111 1.70 -4.11 -3.22
N ALA A 112 2.97 -4.36 -2.89
CA ALA A 112 3.46 -4.58 -1.54
C ALA A 112 3.82 -3.24 -0.90
N GLY A 113 3.55 -3.09 0.40
CA GLY A 113 3.84 -1.87 1.15
C GLY A 113 2.77 -1.51 2.17
N VAL A 114 2.67 -0.21 2.46
CA VAL A 114 1.68 0.37 3.38
C VAL A 114 0.89 1.44 2.64
N PHE A 115 -0.43 1.31 2.66
CA PHE A 115 -1.33 2.15 1.89
C PHE A 115 -2.48 2.67 2.77
N ALA A 116 -2.94 3.89 2.52
CA ALA A 116 -4.21 4.35 3.02
C ALA A 116 -5.36 3.71 2.20
N LEU A 117 -6.55 3.70 2.78
CA LEU A 117 -7.77 3.31 2.08
C LEU A 117 -8.62 4.55 1.81
N GLY A 118 -9.05 4.68 0.57
CA GLY A 118 -9.80 5.82 0.09
C GLY A 118 -11.31 5.56 0.01
N THR A 119 -11.93 6.05 -1.07
CA THR A 119 -13.36 5.97 -1.32
C THR A 119 -13.81 4.52 -1.56
N ALA A 120 -14.86 4.10 -0.89
CA ALA A 120 -15.59 2.88 -1.26
C ALA A 120 -16.41 3.12 -2.52
N PHE A 121 -16.66 2.08 -3.28
CA PHE A 121 -17.47 2.18 -4.50
C PHE A 121 -18.36 0.95 -4.69
N GLY A 122 -19.33 1.08 -5.57
CA GLY A 122 -20.19 -0.06 -5.92
C GLY A 122 -21.30 0.31 -6.90
N TYR A 123 -22.13 -0.67 -7.22
CA TYR A 123 -23.20 -0.52 -8.21
C TYR A 123 -24.49 0.08 -7.63
N ALA A 124 -24.67 0.00 -6.32
CA ALA A 124 -25.83 0.58 -5.67
C ALA A 124 -25.76 2.12 -5.65
N ILE A 125 -26.90 2.79 -5.72
CA ILE A 125 -26.96 4.26 -5.61
C ILE A 125 -26.51 4.73 -4.23
N GLN A 126 -26.76 3.92 -3.20
CA GLN A 126 -26.40 4.22 -1.81
C GLN A 126 -25.26 3.29 -1.35
N PRO A 127 -24.39 3.75 -0.42
CA PRO A 127 -23.38 2.90 0.18
C PRO A 127 -23.98 1.69 0.88
N LEU A 128 -23.16 0.67 1.10
CA LEU A 128 -23.53 -0.46 1.93
C LEU A 128 -23.97 0.02 3.32
N ARG A 129 -25.11 -0.50 3.77
CA ARG A 129 -25.69 -0.10 5.07
C ARG A 129 -24.68 -0.32 6.20
N GLY A 130 -24.40 0.74 6.95
CA GLY A 130 -23.42 0.73 8.04
C GLY A 130 -21.99 1.12 7.63
N SER A 131 -21.69 1.24 6.33
CA SER A 131 -20.41 1.78 5.88
C SER A 131 -20.30 3.27 6.24
N LYS A 132 -19.12 3.67 6.71
CA LYS A 132 -18.77 5.06 7.03
C LYS A 132 -17.83 5.68 6.01
N MET A 133 -17.32 4.86 5.07
CA MET A 133 -16.41 5.35 4.03
C MET A 133 -17.11 6.31 3.08
N PRO A 134 -16.43 7.33 2.55
CA PRO A 134 -16.89 8.04 1.37
C PRO A 134 -17.27 7.03 0.28
N TYR A 135 -18.32 7.34 -0.49
CA TYR A 135 -18.86 6.36 -1.45
C TYR A 135 -19.04 6.95 -2.84
N LEU A 136 -18.64 6.19 -3.84
CA LEU A 136 -18.85 6.47 -5.25
C LEU A 136 -19.78 5.43 -5.88
N ASN A 137 -20.95 5.87 -6.37
CA ASN A 137 -21.80 5.02 -7.20
C ASN A 137 -21.18 4.89 -8.60
N LEU A 138 -20.91 3.65 -9.01
CA LEU A 138 -20.36 3.36 -10.33
C LEU A 138 -21.43 3.45 -11.41
N THR A 139 -21.50 4.59 -12.09
CA THR A 139 -22.30 4.79 -13.31
C THR A 139 -21.54 4.27 -14.54
N PRO A 140 -22.19 4.13 -15.72
CA PRO A 140 -21.51 3.74 -16.94
C PRO A 140 -20.39 4.69 -17.40
N SER A 141 -20.36 5.93 -16.90
CA SER A 141 -19.34 6.93 -17.22
C SER A 141 -18.14 6.94 -16.27
N ILE A 142 -18.17 6.14 -15.18
CA ILE A 142 -17.05 6.08 -14.24
C ILE A 142 -15.97 5.15 -14.78
N GLU A 143 -14.78 5.69 -14.94
CA GLU A 143 -13.60 4.98 -15.45
C GLU A 143 -12.42 5.19 -14.51
N CYS A 144 -11.55 4.17 -14.38
CA CYS A 144 -10.22 4.35 -13.82
C CYS A 144 -9.21 4.36 -14.95
N VAL A 145 -8.42 5.44 -15.07
CA VAL A 145 -7.54 5.66 -16.22
C VAL A 145 -6.19 4.99 -15.97
N ASP A 146 -5.82 4.05 -16.83
CA ASP A 146 -4.56 3.29 -16.82
C ASP A 146 -3.59 3.71 -17.95
N ASP A 147 -3.96 4.68 -18.77
CA ASP A 147 -3.09 5.24 -19.81
C ASP A 147 -2.00 6.12 -19.20
N ILE A 148 -0.76 5.65 -19.26
CA ILE A 148 0.43 6.35 -18.72
C ILE A 148 0.62 7.74 -19.33
N GLY A 149 0.17 7.96 -20.58
CA GLY A 149 0.28 9.24 -21.28
C GLY A 149 -0.78 10.27 -20.89
N SER A 150 -1.82 9.86 -20.15
CA SER A 150 -2.92 10.74 -19.76
C SER A 150 -2.57 11.57 -18.53
N LYS A 151 -3.04 12.82 -18.49
CA LYS A 151 -3.02 13.64 -17.26
C LYS A 151 -3.93 13.07 -16.16
N TYR A 152 -4.82 12.17 -16.51
CA TYR A 152 -5.71 11.45 -15.59
C TYR A 152 -5.16 10.06 -15.20
N TYR A 153 -3.93 9.72 -15.57
CA TYR A 153 -3.33 8.45 -15.17
C TYR A 153 -3.50 8.18 -13.68
N ASN A 154 -3.94 6.96 -13.35
CA ASN A 154 -4.26 6.53 -12.00
C ASN A 154 -5.31 7.42 -11.29
N ARG A 155 -6.38 7.78 -12.00
CA ARG A 155 -7.52 8.53 -11.48
C ARG A 155 -8.81 7.79 -11.77
N VAL A 156 -9.71 7.79 -10.79
CA VAL A 156 -11.11 7.42 -11.00
C VAL A 156 -11.86 8.70 -11.39
N VAL A 157 -12.41 8.73 -12.58
CA VAL A 157 -13.03 9.92 -13.16
C VAL A 157 -14.43 9.62 -13.71
N ASP A 158 -15.27 10.62 -13.72
CA ASP A 158 -16.48 10.61 -14.54
C ASP A 158 -16.12 11.14 -15.92
N ARG A 159 -16.09 10.26 -16.92
CA ARG A 159 -15.78 10.62 -18.31
C ARG A 159 -16.70 11.69 -18.87
N SER A 160 -17.95 11.76 -18.40
CA SER A 160 -18.92 12.76 -18.85
C SER A 160 -18.63 14.17 -18.30
N ALA A 161 -17.85 14.28 -17.23
CA ALA A 161 -17.53 15.54 -16.55
C ALA A 161 -16.16 16.13 -16.97
N VAL A 162 -15.38 15.43 -17.80
CA VAL A 162 -14.03 15.85 -18.21
C VAL A 162 -13.85 15.74 -19.72
N VAL A 163 -12.80 16.37 -20.26
CA VAL A 163 -12.35 16.14 -21.63
C VAL A 163 -11.35 15.00 -21.60
N PRO A 164 -11.70 13.79 -22.10
CA PRO A 164 -10.82 12.64 -22.11
C PRO A 164 -9.57 12.87 -22.98
N ASP A 165 -8.41 12.46 -22.48
CA ASP A 165 -7.14 12.48 -23.20
C ASP A 165 -6.42 11.12 -23.17
N TRP A 166 -7.13 10.05 -22.77
CA TRP A 166 -6.60 8.71 -22.65
C TRP A 166 -7.11 7.77 -23.74
N ASN A 167 -6.30 6.77 -24.08
CA ASN A 167 -6.61 5.70 -25.03
C ASN A 167 -6.96 4.38 -24.32
N SER A 168 -6.69 4.27 -23.01
CA SER A 168 -6.94 3.09 -22.20
C SER A 168 -7.48 3.48 -20.83
N SER A 169 -8.50 2.76 -20.38
CA SER A 169 -9.11 2.90 -19.07
C SER A 169 -9.91 1.66 -18.70
N GLU A 170 -10.08 1.42 -17.44
CA GLU A 170 -10.99 0.42 -16.91
C GLU A 170 -12.37 1.05 -16.71
N GLN A 171 -13.38 0.62 -17.49
CA GLN A 171 -14.76 1.00 -17.25
C GLN A 171 -15.30 0.24 -16.04
N MET A 172 -15.32 0.87 -14.90
CA MET A 172 -15.55 0.24 -13.62
C MET A 172 -16.94 -0.42 -13.49
N ARG A 173 -17.96 0.11 -14.18
CA ARG A 173 -19.30 -0.49 -14.18
C ARG A 173 -19.36 -1.82 -14.93
N SER A 174 -18.42 -2.09 -15.82
CA SER A 174 -18.35 -3.30 -16.66
C SER A 174 -17.55 -4.45 -16.04
N ALA A 175 -16.96 -4.26 -14.85
CA ALA A 175 -16.15 -5.28 -14.16
C ALA A 175 -16.98 -6.47 -13.59
N GLY A 176 -18.30 -6.52 -13.85
CA GLY A 176 -19.18 -7.58 -13.36
C GLY A 176 -19.30 -7.59 -11.83
N GLU A 177 -19.49 -8.77 -11.25
CA GLU A 177 -19.67 -8.92 -9.80
C GLU A 177 -18.46 -8.47 -8.98
N ALA A 178 -17.28 -8.44 -9.58
CA ALA A 178 -16.06 -8.01 -8.89
C ALA A 178 -16.17 -6.61 -8.29
N TYR A 179 -16.84 -5.68 -8.97
CA TYR A 179 -16.98 -4.29 -8.52
C TYR A 179 -18.38 -3.97 -8.00
N ARG A 180 -19.20 -4.98 -7.68
CA ARG A 180 -20.43 -4.76 -6.92
C ARG A 180 -20.18 -3.95 -5.66
N TRP A 181 -19.04 -4.21 -5.01
CA TRP A 181 -18.47 -3.45 -3.91
C TRP A 181 -16.95 -3.42 -4.02
N GLY A 182 -16.35 -2.32 -3.59
CA GLY A 182 -14.90 -2.21 -3.46
C GLY A 182 -14.48 -0.98 -2.67
N VAL A 183 -13.19 -0.87 -2.43
CA VAL A 183 -12.55 0.30 -1.83
C VAL A 183 -11.22 0.57 -2.51
N VAL A 184 -10.94 1.84 -2.76
CA VAL A 184 -9.69 2.30 -3.37
C VAL A 184 -8.54 2.12 -2.40
N VAL A 185 -7.44 1.52 -2.89
CA VAL A 185 -6.14 1.47 -2.20
C VAL A 185 -5.29 2.63 -2.71
N ASP A 186 -4.82 3.50 -1.82
CA ASP A 186 -4.00 4.66 -2.18
C ASP A 186 -2.57 4.23 -2.56
N HIS A 187 -2.48 3.58 -3.71
CA HIS A 187 -1.26 3.18 -4.35
C HIS A 187 -0.89 4.16 -5.46
N ASN A 188 0.38 4.52 -5.57
CA ASN A 188 0.91 5.38 -6.62
C ASN A 188 0.14 6.71 -6.76
N GLY A 189 -0.31 7.28 -5.63
CA GLY A 189 -0.99 8.57 -5.64
C GLY A 189 -2.34 8.56 -6.37
N ILE A 190 -3.06 7.42 -6.38
CA ILE A 190 -4.46 7.43 -6.77
C ILE A 190 -5.20 8.36 -5.81
N VAL A 191 -5.71 9.46 -6.33
CA VAL A 191 -6.20 10.50 -5.45
C VAL A 191 -7.52 10.15 -4.84
N THR A 192 -7.46 10.09 -3.54
CA THR A 192 -8.41 10.82 -2.72
C THR A 192 -7.91 12.27 -2.61
N GLU A 193 -8.82 13.24 -2.63
CA GLU A 193 -8.48 14.66 -2.51
C GLU A 193 -7.38 14.89 -1.46
N GLY A 194 -6.30 15.57 -1.86
CA GLY A 194 -5.23 15.98 -0.94
C GLY A 194 -3.89 15.26 -1.04
N ASN A 195 -3.71 14.29 -1.94
CA ASN A 195 -2.35 13.77 -2.19
C ASN A 195 -1.56 14.76 -3.07
N PRO A 196 -0.53 15.43 -2.55
CA PRO A 196 0.22 16.43 -3.31
C PRO A 196 1.13 15.83 -4.40
N ASN A 197 1.34 14.51 -4.37
CA ASN A 197 2.25 13.85 -5.28
C ASN A 197 1.50 13.31 -6.50
N PRO A 198 1.86 13.70 -7.73
CA PRO A 198 1.31 13.09 -8.92
C PRO A 198 1.71 11.61 -8.99
N PRO A 199 0.90 10.75 -9.65
CA PRO A 199 1.28 9.37 -9.88
C PRO A 199 2.60 9.28 -10.63
N ALA A 200 3.48 8.36 -10.20
CA ALA A 200 4.67 8.02 -10.98
C ALA A 200 4.22 7.27 -12.25
N PRO A 201 4.55 7.77 -13.46
CA PRO A 201 4.16 7.12 -14.70
C PRO A 201 4.68 5.67 -14.74
N GLY A 202 3.80 4.72 -15.08
CA GLY A 202 4.15 3.30 -15.14
C GLY A 202 4.33 2.61 -13.78
N GLY A 203 4.05 3.29 -12.66
CA GLY A 203 4.15 2.72 -11.31
C GLY A 203 3.00 1.77 -10.94
N GLY A 204 2.03 1.61 -11.81
CA GLY A 204 0.80 0.86 -11.58
C GLY A 204 -0.39 1.75 -11.23
N SER A 205 -1.56 1.37 -11.70
CA SER A 205 -2.80 2.14 -11.57
C SER A 205 -3.97 1.26 -11.13
N CYS A 206 -5.07 1.90 -10.72
CA CYS A 206 -6.38 1.26 -10.52
C CYS A 206 -6.34 0.10 -9.54
N ILE A 207 -5.77 0.32 -8.35
CA ILE A 207 -5.64 -0.70 -7.32
C ILE A 207 -6.77 -0.59 -6.29
N PHE A 208 -7.46 -1.72 -6.11
CA PHE A 208 -8.64 -1.81 -5.26
C PHE A 208 -8.62 -3.05 -4.36
N LEU A 209 -9.39 -3.03 -3.27
CA LEU A 209 -9.90 -4.24 -2.63
C LEU A 209 -11.31 -4.48 -3.19
N HIS A 210 -11.58 -5.68 -3.72
CA HIS A 210 -12.85 -5.98 -4.37
C HIS A 210 -13.29 -7.45 -4.16
N ILE A 211 -14.45 -7.82 -4.69
CA ILE A 211 -14.96 -9.19 -4.64
C ILE A 211 -14.14 -10.06 -5.60
N TRP A 212 -13.70 -11.22 -5.15
CA TRP A 212 -12.99 -12.17 -5.99
C TRP A 212 -13.93 -12.96 -6.92
N ARG A 213 -13.35 -13.53 -7.95
CA ARG A 213 -14.04 -14.53 -8.78
C ARG A 213 -14.16 -15.86 -8.03
N ASP A 214 -13.03 -16.33 -7.48
CA ASP A 214 -12.87 -17.51 -6.64
C ASP A 214 -11.46 -17.52 -6.03
N SER A 215 -11.15 -18.50 -5.19
CA SER A 215 -9.87 -18.59 -4.48
C SER A 215 -8.68 -18.99 -5.35
N GLY A 216 -8.87 -19.46 -6.56
CA GLY A 216 -7.81 -19.94 -7.46
C GLY A 216 -7.40 -18.92 -8.52
N HIS A 217 -8.12 -17.82 -8.67
CA HIS A 217 -7.86 -16.84 -9.74
C HIS A 217 -7.31 -15.54 -9.18
N GLY A 218 -6.04 -15.25 -9.50
CA GLY A 218 -5.42 -13.96 -9.24
C GLY A 218 -6.02 -12.83 -10.08
N THR A 219 -5.85 -11.61 -9.60
CA THR A 219 -6.33 -10.37 -10.23
C THR A 219 -5.32 -9.81 -11.24
N ALA A 220 -5.66 -8.71 -11.89
CA ALA A 220 -4.70 -7.94 -12.70
C ALA A 220 -3.69 -7.12 -11.85
N GLY A 221 -3.97 -6.94 -10.54
CA GLY A 221 -3.11 -6.17 -9.62
C GLY A 221 -3.82 -5.80 -8.31
N CYS A 222 -5.11 -5.99 -8.22
CA CYS A 222 -5.90 -5.75 -7.02
C CYS A 222 -5.74 -6.87 -5.98
N THR A 223 -6.34 -6.67 -4.80
CA THR A 223 -6.53 -7.72 -3.80
C THR A 223 -8.01 -8.05 -3.69
N ALA A 224 -8.38 -9.32 -3.76
CA ALA A 224 -9.77 -9.72 -3.83
C ALA A 224 -10.12 -10.82 -2.81
N MET A 225 -11.38 -10.82 -2.37
CA MET A 225 -11.88 -11.67 -1.30
C MET A 225 -13.36 -12.05 -1.50
N PRO A 226 -13.90 -13.02 -0.74
CA PRO A 226 -15.32 -13.32 -0.76
C PRO A 226 -16.19 -12.07 -0.51
N GLN A 227 -17.34 -11.98 -1.16
CA GLN A 227 -18.26 -10.85 -1.02
C GLN A 227 -18.60 -10.55 0.44
N ILE A 228 -18.95 -11.57 1.23
CA ILE A 228 -19.33 -11.39 2.64
C ILE A 228 -18.20 -10.79 3.49
N GLU A 229 -16.95 -11.14 3.17
CA GLU A 229 -15.78 -10.61 3.87
C GLU A 229 -15.50 -9.16 3.48
N LEU A 230 -15.67 -8.82 2.20
CA LEU A 230 -15.55 -7.43 1.75
C LEU A 230 -16.66 -6.55 2.34
N GLU A 231 -17.91 -7.01 2.37
CA GLU A 231 -19.02 -6.28 3.00
C GLU A 231 -18.76 -6.07 4.50
N THR A 232 -18.25 -7.09 5.19
CA THR A 232 -17.84 -6.99 6.59
C THR A 232 -16.71 -5.97 6.76
N LEU A 233 -15.74 -5.97 5.85
CA LEU A 233 -14.64 -5.00 5.84
C LEU A 233 -15.15 -3.57 5.65
N LEU A 234 -16.00 -3.33 4.65
CA LEU A 234 -16.55 -2.01 4.33
C LEU A 234 -17.40 -1.42 5.46
N THR A 235 -18.12 -2.26 6.22
CA THR A 235 -18.91 -1.80 7.38
C THR A 235 -18.04 -1.51 8.61
N TRP A 236 -16.88 -2.16 8.70
CA TRP A 236 -15.93 -1.95 9.79
C TRP A 236 -15.03 -0.73 9.57
N LEU A 237 -14.65 -0.42 8.32
CA LEU A 237 -13.76 0.70 8.00
C LEU A 237 -14.36 2.03 8.45
N ASP A 238 -13.53 2.85 9.09
CA ASP A 238 -13.89 4.18 9.56
C ASP A 238 -12.77 5.17 9.17
N PRO A 239 -13.03 6.14 8.27
CA PRO A 239 -12.00 7.05 7.77
C PRO A 239 -11.43 7.95 8.88
N THR A 240 -12.19 8.19 9.98
CA THR A 240 -11.70 8.96 11.14
C THR A 240 -10.60 8.22 11.89
N ARG A 241 -10.56 6.90 11.78
CA ARG A 241 -9.55 6.00 12.38
C ARG A 241 -8.31 5.82 11.52
N LYS A 242 -8.24 6.49 10.35
CA LYS A 242 -7.11 6.44 9.40
C LYS A 242 -6.70 5.00 9.06
N PRO A 243 -7.60 4.18 8.49
CA PRO A 243 -7.34 2.78 8.22
C PRO A 243 -6.15 2.60 7.26
N LEU A 244 -5.30 1.63 7.56
CA LEU A 244 -4.14 1.26 6.76
C LEU A 244 -4.27 -0.17 6.22
N LEU A 245 -3.80 -0.37 5.00
CA LEU A 245 -3.49 -1.68 4.44
C LEU A 245 -1.98 -1.90 4.50
N VAL A 246 -1.54 -2.95 5.19
CA VAL A 246 -0.18 -3.48 5.13
C VAL A 246 -0.23 -4.77 4.33
N GLN A 247 0.43 -4.80 3.16
CA GLN A 247 0.42 -5.94 2.25
C GLN A 247 1.84 -6.35 1.92
N LEU A 248 2.26 -7.53 2.36
CA LEU A 248 3.65 -8.00 2.25
C LEU A 248 3.70 -9.53 2.10
N PRO A 249 4.73 -10.09 1.43
CA PRO A 249 5.08 -11.48 1.64
C PRO A 249 5.44 -11.75 3.10
N ALA A 250 5.12 -12.94 3.62
CA ALA A 250 5.35 -13.29 5.03
C ALA A 250 6.83 -13.15 5.46
N PRO A 251 7.85 -13.49 4.64
CA PRO A 251 9.25 -13.23 5.00
C PRO A 251 9.54 -11.74 5.20
N GLU A 252 9.02 -10.87 4.33
CA GLU A 252 9.19 -9.41 4.43
C GLU A 252 8.45 -8.84 5.63
N TYR A 253 7.24 -9.34 5.89
CA TYR A 253 6.48 -8.99 7.07
C TYR A 253 7.27 -9.30 8.35
N GLY A 254 7.85 -10.51 8.43
CA GLY A 254 8.69 -10.92 9.56
C GLY A 254 9.95 -10.04 9.73
N ARG A 255 10.57 -9.63 8.64
CA ARG A 255 11.73 -8.73 8.64
C ARG A 255 11.39 -7.32 9.14
N LEU A 256 10.20 -6.82 8.78
CA LEU A 256 9.77 -5.45 9.05
C LEU A 256 8.92 -5.30 10.34
N ILE A 257 8.47 -6.40 10.93
CA ILE A 257 7.53 -6.40 12.07
C ILE A 257 8.00 -5.51 13.24
N ASN A 258 9.26 -5.61 13.62
CA ASN A 258 9.80 -4.82 14.73
C ASN A 258 10.04 -3.35 14.33
N ARG A 259 10.52 -3.13 13.10
CA ARG A 259 10.79 -1.79 12.58
C ARG A 259 9.51 -0.95 12.46
N TRP A 260 8.44 -1.57 11.97
CA TRP A 260 7.15 -0.91 11.75
C TRP A 260 6.15 -1.13 12.88
N LYS A 261 6.56 -1.82 13.96
CA LYS A 261 5.69 -2.19 15.08
C LYS A 261 4.38 -2.81 14.62
N LEU A 262 4.47 -3.72 13.67
CA LEU A 262 3.32 -4.44 13.14
C LEU A 262 2.79 -5.45 14.16
N PRO A 263 1.51 -5.83 14.07
CA PRO A 263 0.95 -6.87 14.92
C PRO A 263 1.60 -8.23 14.66
N ALA A 264 1.66 -9.08 15.68
CA ALA A 264 1.96 -10.48 15.46
C ALA A 264 0.86 -11.11 14.59
N LEU A 265 1.25 -11.89 13.58
CA LEU A 265 0.28 -12.66 12.79
C LEU A 265 -0.41 -13.68 13.68
N GLY A 266 -1.74 -13.79 13.60
CA GLY A 266 -2.48 -14.84 14.27
C GLY A 266 -1.95 -16.22 13.85
N LYS A 267 -1.91 -17.16 14.79
CA LYS A 267 -1.58 -18.56 14.46
C LYS A 267 -2.60 -19.07 13.44
N LEU A 268 -2.10 -19.71 12.42
CA LEU A 268 -2.88 -20.41 11.38
C LEU A 268 -3.75 -21.48 12.00
#